data_f00444e712edc13c6f9866a46cbf0c24
#
_entry.id   f00444e712edc13c6f9866a46cbf0c24
#
_cell.length_a   1.000
_cell.length_b   1.000
_cell.length_c   1.000
_cell.angle_alpha   90.00
_cell.angle_beta   90.00
_cell.angle_gamma   90.00
#
_symmetry.space_group_name_H-M   'P 1'
#
loop_
_entity.id
_entity.type
_entity.pdbx_description
1 polymer ?
#
loop_
_entity_poly.entity_id
_entity_poly.type
_entity_poly.pdbx_seq_one_letter_code
_entity_poly.pdbx_strand_id
1 'polypeptide(L)'
;MHDYSSIEECSEKTKISQAALKIRCNKSGKMADGTLYEWIDSHTKKSYQAKKSRRKGQKYELDIIHELTDLGFKGLKSSRSESRNLDNAKIDIAETEDHLSCYIQCKATANTPNIEKISEECNYKDRPLAIFWKKQKPEVGTKCPEFVLIPKEYFYKLIKHEI
;
A
#
# COMPACT_ATOMS: atom_id res chain seq x y z
N MET A 1 -13.41 -33.37 10.85
CA MET A 1 -12.65 -32.10 10.76
C MET A 1 -11.21 -32.48 11.02
N HIS A 2 -10.27 -32.08 10.18
CA HIS A 2 -8.85 -32.37 10.40
C HIS A 2 -8.17 -31.06 10.79
N ASP A 3 -7.61 -31.03 12.00
CA ASP A 3 -6.83 -29.90 12.48
C ASP A 3 -5.35 -30.16 12.20
N TYR A 4 -4.67 -29.17 11.68
CA TYR A 4 -3.25 -29.21 11.40
C TYR A 4 -2.53 -28.18 12.25
N SER A 5 -1.40 -28.56 12.83
CA SER A 5 -0.61 -27.68 13.71
C SER A 5 0.07 -26.54 12.93
N SER A 6 0.33 -26.77 11.62
CA SER A 6 0.95 -25.76 10.76
C SER A 6 0.47 -25.88 9.31
N ILE A 7 0.77 -24.82 8.53
CA ILE A 7 0.44 -24.83 7.09
C ILE A 7 1.34 -25.77 6.30
N GLU A 8 2.53 -26.05 6.79
CA GLU A 8 3.47 -27.02 6.27
C GLU A 8 2.86 -28.42 6.39
N GLU A 9 2.42 -28.82 7.58
CA GLU A 9 1.76 -30.09 7.84
C GLU A 9 0.51 -30.26 6.98
N CYS A 10 -0.32 -29.24 6.89
CA CYS A 10 -1.50 -29.25 6.03
C CYS A 10 -1.12 -29.43 4.55
N SER A 11 -0.06 -28.77 4.09
CA SER A 11 0.43 -28.88 2.71
C SER A 11 0.92 -30.30 2.40
N GLU A 12 1.66 -30.91 3.30
CA GLU A 12 2.17 -32.26 3.14
C GLU A 12 1.04 -33.30 3.08
N LYS A 13 0.08 -33.22 4.00
CA LYS A 13 -1.05 -34.17 4.07
C LYS A 13 -2.08 -34.00 2.97
N THR A 14 -2.35 -32.77 2.55
CA THR A 14 -3.36 -32.51 1.50
C THR A 14 -2.79 -32.47 0.08
N LYS A 15 -1.47 -32.48 -0.08
CA LYS A 15 -0.76 -32.30 -1.36
C LYS A 15 -1.08 -30.96 -2.04
N ILE A 16 -1.54 -29.99 -1.29
CA ILE A 16 -1.86 -28.64 -1.75
C ILE A 16 -0.71 -27.71 -1.36
N SER A 17 -0.18 -26.94 -2.29
CA SER A 17 0.93 -26.02 -1.98
C SER A 17 0.56 -25.02 -0.87
N GLN A 18 1.52 -24.66 -0.03
CA GLN A 18 1.33 -23.67 1.03
C GLN A 18 0.75 -22.35 0.51
N ALA A 19 1.17 -21.91 -0.69
CA ALA A 19 0.65 -20.71 -1.33
C ALA A 19 -0.85 -20.83 -1.62
N ALA A 20 -1.29 -21.97 -2.16
CA ALA A 20 -2.70 -22.23 -2.44
C ALA A 20 -3.52 -22.32 -1.15
N LEU A 21 -3.00 -22.99 -0.10
CA LEU A 21 -3.67 -23.05 1.21
C LEU A 21 -3.83 -21.65 1.83
N LYS A 22 -2.79 -20.82 1.78
CA LYS A 22 -2.86 -19.41 2.25
C LYS A 22 -3.96 -18.62 1.55
N ILE A 23 -4.10 -18.79 0.23
CA ILE A 23 -5.16 -18.13 -0.54
C ILE A 23 -6.53 -18.64 -0.11
N ARG A 24 -6.71 -19.95 0.07
CA ARG A 24 -7.96 -20.59 0.47
C ARG A 24 -8.41 -20.13 1.85
N CYS A 25 -7.54 -20.20 2.84
CA CYS A 25 -7.83 -19.73 4.20
C CYS A 25 -8.23 -18.25 4.25
N ASN A 26 -7.63 -17.40 3.39
CA ASN A 26 -7.96 -15.98 3.36
C ASN A 26 -9.27 -15.64 2.65
N LYS A 27 -9.72 -16.49 1.74
CA LYS A 27 -10.95 -16.25 0.97
C LYS A 27 -12.20 -16.77 1.68
N SER A 28 -12.07 -17.50 2.79
CA SER A 28 -13.18 -18.15 3.51
C SER A 28 -14.11 -18.93 2.58
N GLY A 29 -13.53 -19.52 1.52
CA GLY A 29 -14.30 -20.15 0.44
C GLY A 29 -14.30 -21.66 0.56
N LYS A 30 -15.51 -22.29 0.39
CA LYS A 30 -15.62 -23.71 0.15
C LYS A 30 -14.95 -24.06 -1.19
N MET A 31 -14.19 -25.12 -1.19
CA MET A 31 -13.66 -25.71 -2.41
C MET A 31 -14.79 -26.33 -3.24
N ALA A 32 -14.50 -26.66 -4.51
CA ALA A 32 -15.43 -27.38 -5.37
C ALA A 32 -15.84 -28.76 -4.77
N ASP A 33 -14.97 -29.36 -3.97
CA ASP A 33 -15.21 -30.59 -3.22
C ASP A 33 -15.92 -30.38 -1.87
N GLY A 34 -16.30 -29.13 -1.54
CA GLY A 34 -16.97 -28.77 -0.30
C GLY A 34 -16.03 -28.55 0.90
N THR A 35 -14.71 -28.73 0.75
CA THR A 35 -13.73 -28.56 1.82
C THR A 35 -13.56 -27.09 2.19
N LEU A 36 -13.64 -26.77 3.47
CA LEU A 36 -13.42 -25.42 4.01
C LEU A 36 -12.06 -25.38 4.71
N TYR A 37 -11.23 -24.41 4.35
CA TYR A 37 -9.96 -24.12 5.02
C TYR A 37 -10.07 -22.81 5.79
N GLU A 38 -9.82 -22.87 7.10
CA GLU A 38 -9.85 -21.70 7.99
C GLU A 38 -8.55 -21.58 8.77
N TRP A 39 -8.20 -20.34 9.12
CA TRP A 39 -7.10 -20.10 10.06
C TRP A 39 -7.54 -20.45 11.46
N ILE A 40 -6.88 -21.43 12.09
CA ILE A 40 -7.11 -21.77 13.50
C ILE A 40 -6.60 -20.64 14.40
N ASP A 41 -5.47 -20.02 14.02
CA ASP A 41 -4.86 -18.93 14.75
C ASP A 41 -5.11 -17.57 14.11
N SER A 42 -5.82 -16.71 14.83
CA SER A 42 -6.12 -15.33 14.42
C SER A 42 -4.85 -14.47 14.26
N HIS A 43 -3.77 -14.77 14.98
CA HIS A 43 -2.51 -14.06 14.88
C HIS A 43 -1.82 -14.33 13.54
N THR A 44 -1.77 -15.57 13.08
CA THR A 44 -1.23 -15.96 11.78
C THR A 44 -2.00 -15.30 10.63
N LYS A 45 -3.33 -15.27 10.71
CA LYS A 45 -4.19 -14.56 9.74
C LYS A 45 -3.88 -13.07 9.69
N LYS A 46 -3.78 -12.41 10.85
CA LYS A 46 -3.45 -10.98 10.95
C LYS A 46 -2.07 -10.68 10.37
N SER A 47 -1.06 -11.49 10.70
CA SER A 47 0.31 -11.34 10.17
C SER A 47 0.36 -11.48 8.64
N TYR A 48 -0.35 -12.46 8.08
CA TYR A 48 -0.44 -12.64 6.63
C TYR A 48 -1.11 -11.44 5.95
N GLN A 49 -2.23 -10.96 6.48
CA GLN A 49 -2.93 -9.80 5.94
C GLN A 49 -2.07 -8.52 6.02
N ALA A 50 -1.34 -8.32 7.11
CA ALA A 50 -0.41 -7.21 7.24
C ALA A 50 0.71 -7.25 6.18
N LYS A 51 1.32 -8.42 5.95
CA LYS A 51 2.32 -8.61 4.88
C LYS A 51 1.75 -8.30 3.49
N LYS A 52 0.53 -8.75 3.21
CA LYS A 52 -0.16 -8.48 1.93
C LYS A 52 -0.45 -6.99 1.74
N SER A 53 -0.94 -6.33 2.78
CA SER A 53 -1.21 -4.88 2.77
C SER A 53 0.07 -4.08 2.54
N ARG A 54 1.16 -4.43 3.26
CA ARG A 54 2.47 -3.80 3.09
C ARG A 54 2.99 -3.92 1.65
N ARG A 55 2.90 -5.11 1.04
CA ARG A 55 3.33 -5.32 -0.37
C ARG A 55 2.52 -4.46 -1.35
N LYS A 56 1.20 -4.31 -1.12
CA LYS A 56 0.36 -3.45 -1.95
C LYS A 56 0.77 -1.97 -1.84
N GLY A 57 1.04 -1.49 -0.61
CA GLY A 57 1.53 -0.14 -0.40
C GLY A 57 2.84 0.10 -1.13
N GLN A 58 3.84 -0.77 -0.92
CA GLN A 58 5.15 -0.68 -1.57
C GLN A 58 5.05 -0.71 -3.11
N LYS A 59 4.18 -1.56 -3.64
CA LYS A 59 3.96 -1.58 -5.10
C LYS A 59 3.43 -0.23 -5.60
N TYR A 60 2.47 0.35 -4.90
CA TYR A 60 1.89 1.63 -5.30
C TYR A 60 2.90 2.78 -5.20
N GLU A 61 3.75 2.80 -4.18
CA GLU A 61 4.88 3.75 -4.09
C GLU A 61 5.78 3.69 -5.33
N LEU A 62 6.14 2.46 -5.76
CA LEU A 62 6.95 2.25 -6.96
C LEU A 62 6.20 2.64 -8.24
N ASP A 63 4.91 2.34 -8.34
CA ASP A 63 4.08 2.74 -9.49
C ASP A 63 4.12 4.28 -9.65
N ILE A 64 3.96 5.05 -8.55
CA ILE A 64 4.04 6.53 -8.57
C ILE A 64 5.44 7.03 -8.92
N ILE A 65 6.51 6.41 -8.40
CA ILE A 65 7.88 6.77 -8.77
C ILE A 65 8.09 6.60 -10.28
N HIS A 66 7.62 5.50 -10.86
CA HIS A 66 7.72 5.27 -12.31
C HIS A 66 6.92 6.31 -13.10
N GLU A 67 5.68 6.60 -12.71
CA GLU A 67 4.86 7.62 -13.36
C GLU A 67 5.53 9.00 -13.36
N LEU A 68 6.10 9.42 -12.22
CA LEU A 68 6.83 10.69 -12.12
C LEU A 68 8.13 10.67 -12.94
N THR A 69 8.81 9.54 -13.01
CA THR A 69 10.01 9.37 -13.83
C THR A 69 9.67 9.47 -15.33
N ASP A 70 8.55 8.88 -15.75
CA ASP A 70 8.04 8.99 -17.12
C ASP A 70 7.63 10.42 -17.49
N LEU A 71 7.23 11.23 -16.49
CA LEU A 71 7.01 12.67 -16.63
C LEU A 71 8.31 13.51 -16.68
N GLY A 72 9.48 12.87 -16.52
CA GLY A 72 10.80 13.50 -16.67
C GLY A 72 11.51 13.83 -15.36
N PHE A 73 10.91 13.58 -14.18
CA PHE A 73 11.59 13.77 -12.89
C PHE A 73 12.66 12.71 -12.65
N LYS A 74 13.84 13.12 -12.18
CA LYS A 74 14.99 12.24 -11.96
C LYS A 74 15.30 12.09 -10.48
N GLY A 75 16.03 11.02 -10.14
CA GLY A 75 16.52 10.80 -8.79
C GLY A 75 15.43 10.50 -7.77
N LEU A 76 14.26 10.03 -8.18
CA LEU A 76 13.18 9.66 -7.26
C LEU A 76 13.35 8.22 -6.76
N LYS A 77 13.24 8.03 -5.46
CA LYS A 77 13.40 6.73 -4.80
C LYS A 77 12.39 6.56 -3.65
N SER A 78 12.17 5.33 -3.23
CA SER A 78 11.40 5.09 -2.00
C SER A 78 12.19 5.61 -0.79
N SER A 79 11.54 6.39 0.08
CA SER A 79 12.17 6.95 1.29
C SER A 79 12.71 5.87 2.22
N ARG A 80 12.10 4.68 2.25
CA ARG A 80 12.56 3.54 3.05
C ARG A 80 13.96 3.07 2.70
N SER A 81 14.36 3.20 1.44
CA SER A 81 15.69 2.82 0.99
C SER A 81 16.71 3.95 1.10
N GLU A 82 16.26 5.20 1.10
CA GLU A 82 17.12 6.37 0.96
C GLU A 82 17.23 7.18 2.27
N SER A 83 16.13 7.39 2.98
CA SER A 83 16.10 8.27 4.15
C SER A 83 15.11 7.81 5.21
N ARG A 84 15.65 7.28 6.32
CA ARG A 84 14.84 6.91 7.49
C ARG A 84 14.07 8.11 8.09
N ASN A 85 14.60 9.32 7.96
CA ASN A 85 13.92 10.51 8.46
C ASN A 85 12.67 10.83 7.67
N LEU A 86 12.71 10.71 6.33
CA LEU A 86 11.55 10.89 5.47
C LEU A 86 10.50 9.78 5.71
N ASP A 87 10.92 8.53 5.84
CA ASP A 87 10.00 7.41 6.14
C ASP A 87 9.29 7.63 7.50
N ASN A 88 10.01 8.09 8.51
CA ASN A 88 9.43 8.44 9.82
C ASN A 88 8.46 9.62 9.73
N ALA A 89 8.72 10.59 8.86
CA ALA A 89 7.86 11.75 8.59
C ALA A 89 6.68 11.43 7.65
N LYS A 90 6.47 10.15 7.31
CA LYS A 90 5.39 9.72 6.41
C LYS A 90 5.51 10.28 4.99
N ILE A 91 6.72 10.56 4.55
CA ILE A 91 7.03 10.93 3.17
C ILE A 91 7.54 9.66 2.49
N ASP A 92 6.83 9.17 1.49
CA ASP A 92 7.13 7.87 0.86
C ASP A 92 8.12 7.99 -0.31
N ILE A 93 8.27 9.17 -0.90
CA ILE A 93 9.18 9.42 -2.03
C ILE A 93 10.28 10.37 -1.60
N ALA A 94 11.52 9.91 -1.73
CA ALA A 94 12.74 10.69 -1.54
C ALA A 94 13.24 11.22 -2.89
N GLU A 95 13.82 12.40 -2.87
CA GLU A 95 14.38 13.12 -4.01
C GLU A 95 15.90 13.21 -3.86
N THR A 96 16.66 12.82 -4.88
CA THR A 96 18.12 12.88 -4.87
C THR A 96 18.70 13.83 -5.92
N GLU A 97 17.94 14.14 -6.94
CA GLU A 97 18.32 15.03 -8.03
C GLU A 97 17.31 16.17 -8.22
N ASP A 98 16.11 15.86 -8.72
CA ASP A 98 15.05 16.83 -8.93
C ASP A 98 14.22 17.04 -7.67
N HIS A 99 13.74 18.27 -7.46
CA HIS A 99 12.87 18.63 -6.35
C HIS A 99 11.42 18.76 -6.82
N LEU A 100 10.54 18.01 -6.17
CA LEU A 100 9.10 18.15 -6.35
C LEU A 100 8.59 19.36 -5.55
N SER A 101 7.56 20.02 -6.05
CA SER A 101 6.93 21.15 -5.35
C SER A 101 6.11 20.74 -4.12
N CYS A 102 5.97 19.45 -3.85
CA CYS A 102 5.29 18.89 -2.68
C CYS A 102 5.95 17.59 -2.22
N TYR A 103 5.78 17.27 -0.94
CA TYR A 103 6.08 15.93 -0.42
C TYR A 103 4.98 14.95 -0.81
N ILE A 104 5.33 13.69 -1.03
CA ILE A 104 4.39 12.67 -1.48
C ILE A 104 4.26 11.55 -0.43
N GLN A 105 3.01 11.30 -0.03
CA GLN A 105 2.61 10.11 0.72
C GLN A 105 1.69 9.25 -0.15
N CYS A 106 1.96 7.95 -0.23
CA CYS A 106 1.18 6.99 -1.00
C CYS A 106 0.26 6.14 -0.10
N LYS A 107 -1.00 6.01 -0.45
CA LYS A 107 -1.98 5.18 0.27
C LYS A 107 -2.73 4.26 -0.70
N ALA A 108 -2.67 2.95 -0.45
CA ALA A 108 -3.43 1.94 -1.19
C ALA A 108 -4.44 1.27 -0.24
N THR A 109 -5.57 1.94 0.02
CA THR A 109 -6.57 1.55 1.03
C THR A 109 -7.98 1.51 0.45
N ALA A 110 -8.88 0.71 1.03
CA ALA A 110 -10.29 0.69 0.63
C ALA A 110 -11.04 1.93 1.11
N ASN A 111 -10.72 2.39 2.32
CA ASN A 111 -11.32 3.58 2.92
C ASN A 111 -10.46 4.81 2.65
N THR A 112 -11.09 5.97 2.66
CA THR A 112 -10.41 7.27 2.55
C THR A 112 -9.32 7.37 3.63
N PRO A 113 -8.11 7.81 3.28
CA PRO A 113 -7.06 8.06 4.26
C PRO A 113 -7.50 9.11 5.29
N ASN A 114 -7.06 8.95 6.52
CA ASN A 114 -7.22 10.01 7.52
C ASN A 114 -6.20 11.12 7.25
N ILE A 115 -6.64 12.14 6.51
CA ILE A 115 -5.81 13.26 6.02
C ILE A 115 -5.24 14.06 7.19
N GLU A 116 -6.07 14.35 8.20
CA GLU A 116 -5.68 15.12 9.38
C GLU A 116 -4.51 14.45 10.10
N LYS A 117 -4.69 13.17 10.46
CA LYS A 117 -3.65 12.39 11.11
C LYS A 117 -2.35 12.32 10.29
N ILE A 118 -2.45 12.11 8.98
CA ILE A 118 -1.27 12.03 8.10
C ILE A 118 -0.54 13.38 8.06
N SER A 119 -1.29 14.48 7.99
CA SER A 119 -0.72 15.84 7.99
C SER A 119 -0.06 16.21 9.32
N GLU A 120 -0.62 15.74 10.44
CA GLU A 120 -0.02 15.89 11.78
C GLU A 120 1.28 15.10 11.95
N GLU A 121 1.30 13.87 11.43
CA GLU A 121 2.48 12.98 11.48
C GLU A 121 3.63 13.47 10.58
N CYS A 122 3.37 14.31 9.58
CA CYS A 122 4.38 14.90 8.71
C CYS A 122 5.07 16.07 9.40
N ASN A 123 6.33 15.90 9.78
CA ASN A 123 7.13 16.93 10.47
C ASN A 123 7.72 17.99 9.54
N TYR A 124 7.75 17.76 8.23
CA TYR A 124 8.24 18.72 7.24
C TYR A 124 7.14 19.69 6.85
N LYS A 125 7.42 21.01 6.92
CA LYS A 125 6.44 22.08 6.70
C LYS A 125 6.87 23.12 5.66
N ASP A 126 8.04 22.94 5.07
CA ASP A 126 8.59 23.82 4.03
C ASP A 126 7.88 23.66 2.68
N ARG A 127 7.29 22.50 2.44
CA ARG A 127 6.49 22.19 1.26
C ARG A 127 5.16 21.52 1.64
N PRO A 128 4.10 21.65 0.83
CA PRO A 128 2.83 20.96 1.09
C PRO A 128 2.98 19.46 0.96
N LEU A 129 2.15 18.70 1.67
CA LEU A 129 2.03 17.26 1.53
C LEU A 129 0.91 16.91 0.56
N ALA A 130 1.22 16.15 -0.48
CA ALA A 130 0.26 15.53 -1.39
C ALA A 130 0.06 14.06 -1.03
N ILE A 131 -1.19 13.62 -0.88
CA ILE A 131 -1.53 12.22 -0.59
C ILE A 131 -2.06 11.59 -1.88
N PHE A 132 -1.27 10.71 -2.46
CA PHE A 132 -1.67 9.87 -3.59
C PHE A 132 -2.44 8.67 -3.06
N TRP A 133 -3.71 8.57 -3.41
CA TRP A 133 -4.60 7.53 -2.90
C TRP A 133 -5.19 6.66 -3.98
N LYS A 134 -4.79 5.39 -3.99
CA LYS A 134 -5.39 4.33 -4.81
C LYS A 134 -6.47 3.62 -4.00
N LYS A 135 -7.73 3.91 -4.33
CA LYS A 135 -8.88 3.28 -3.67
C LYS A 135 -8.98 1.81 -4.06
N GLN A 136 -8.64 0.93 -3.14
CA GLN A 136 -8.73 -0.52 -3.34
C GLN A 136 -10.20 -0.96 -3.42
N LYS A 137 -10.56 -1.68 -4.48
CA LYS A 137 -11.88 -2.29 -4.63
C LYS A 137 -11.80 -3.78 -4.27
N PRO A 138 -12.86 -4.37 -3.66
CA PRO A 138 -12.90 -5.79 -3.35
C PRO A 138 -13.01 -6.67 -4.60
N GLU A 139 -13.59 -6.15 -5.68
CA GLU A 139 -13.85 -6.87 -6.92
C GLU A 139 -12.57 -7.06 -7.73
N VAL A 140 -12.31 -8.29 -8.13
CA VAL A 140 -11.16 -8.65 -8.96
C VAL A 140 -11.39 -8.15 -10.39
N GLY A 141 -10.37 -7.51 -10.97
CA GLY A 141 -10.41 -7.03 -12.36
C GLY A 141 -11.01 -5.63 -12.55
N THR A 142 -11.55 -5.00 -11.50
CA THR A 142 -12.03 -3.62 -11.57
C THR A 142 -10.86 -2.63 -11.42
N LYS A 143 -10.75 -1.66 -12.34
CA LYS A 143 -9.76 -0.58 -12.23
C LYS A 143 -10.02 0.20 -10.94
N CYS A 144 -8.99 0.31 -10.10
CA CYS A 144 -9.06 1.10 -8.88
C CYS A 144 -8.93 2.59 -9.23
N PRO A 145 -9.87 3.46 -8.81
CA PRO A 145 -9.70 4.89 -9.00
C PRO A 145 -8.56 5.41 -8.14
N GLU A 146 -7.83 6.37 -8.69
CA GLU A 146 -6.70 7.04 -8.05
C GLU A 146 -7.01 8.52 -7.89
N PHE A 147 -6.60 9.09 -6.79
CA PHE A 147 -6.87 10.48 -6.41
C PHE A 147 -5.59 11.10 -5.83
N VAL A 148 -5.46 12.40 -5.99
CA VAL A 148 -4.46 13.19 -5.28
C VAL A 148 -5.20 14.14 -4.35
N LEU A 149 -4.91 14.07 -3.06
CA LEU A 149 -5.46 14.92 -2.02
C LEU A 149 -4.38 15.93 -1.64
N ILE A 150 -4.65 17.19 -1.85
CA ILE A 150 -3.72 18.30 -1.62
C ILE A 150 -4.39 19.42 -0.80
N PRO A 151 -3.60 20.21 -0.06
CA PRO A 151 -4.14 21.41 0.62
C PRO A 151 -4.78 22.37 -0.40
N LYS A 152 -5.89 23.00 -0.01
CA LYS A 152 -6.65 23.92 -0.86
C LYS A 152 -5.79 25.09 -1.36
N GLU A 153 -4.96 25.64 -0.48
CA GLU A 153 -4.05 26.74 -0.80
C GLU A 153 -3.02 26.32 -1.85
N TYR A 154 -2.54 25.09 -1.77
CA TYR A 154 -1.62 24.55 -2.78
C TYR A 154 -2.32 24.35 -4.13
N PHE A 155 -3.55 23.85 -4.13
CA PHE A 155 -4.35 23.76 -5.34
C PHE A 155 -4.54 25.12 -6.02
N TYR A 156 -4.77 26.19 -5.23
CA TYR A 156 -4.89 27.53 -5.79
C TYR A 156 -3.60 28.04 -6.43
N LYS A 157 -2.43 27.71 -5.87
CA LYS A 157 -1.14 28.03 -6.50
C LYS A 157 -0.95 27.28 -7.80
N LEU A 158 -1.33 25.98 -7.85
CA LEU A 158 -1.26 25.18 -9.07
C LEU A 158 -2.08 25.79 -10.22
N ILE A 159 -3.32 26.18 -9.97
CA ILE A 159 -4.18 26.77 -11.03
C ILE A 159 -3.74 28.16 -11.46
N LYS A 160 -3.01 28.88 -10.62
CA LYS A 160 -2.42 30.19 -10.95
C LYS A 160 -1.04 30.08 -11.59
N HIS A 161 -0.48 28.89 -11.74
CA HIS A 161 0.89 28.66 -12.21
C HIS A 161 1.96 29.39 -11.36
N GLU A 162 1.74 29.46 -10.04
CA GLU A 162 2.63 30.12 -9.06
C GLU A 162 3.59 29.13 -8.36
N ILE A 163 3.84 27.96 -8.97
CA ILE A 163 4.69 26.88 -8.42
C ILE A 163 5.84 26.63 -9.35
#